data_d181ac7ee88cf760a6b6961bf4c373d9
#
_entry.id   d181ac7ee88cf760a6b6961bf4c373d9
#
_cell.length_a   1.000
_cell.length_b   1.000
_cell.length_c   1.000
_cell.angle_alpha   90.00
_cell.angle_beta   90.00
_cell.angle_gamma   90.00
#
_symmetry.space_group_name_H-M   'P 1'
#
loop_
_entity.id
_entity.type
_entity.pdbx_description
1 polymer ?
#
loop_
_entity_poly.entity_id
_entity_poly.type
_entity_poly.pdbx_seq_one_letter_code
_entity_poly.pdbx_strand_id
1 'polypeptide(L)'
;MPGVIDKKSGNDSPDIDLQVSGYVELLRNGTPEGLTFDEEHHIFTVNGKVIPSVTTVLKRMGMAPDYSFVDPWYAQRGTYIHKATELWENGTLDEDSLDSAISGYVDAYKACRRDFPVKVIGQEVRLWHPVLKFAGIIDMVIEGNKHYKMFLRENGTYKLVEIEQIRSHLNVFISALNVMRWREQNMKGEQNVLSRVE
;
A
#
# COMPACT_ATOMS: atom_id res chain seq x y z
N MET A 1 -16.11 -12.23 3.52
CA MET A 1 -15.42 -11.26 2.64
C MET A 1 -13.93 -11.50 2.82
N PRO A 2 -13.12 -11.44 1.76
CA PRO A 2 -11.68 -11.65 1.92
C PRO A 2 -11.01 -10.64 2.85
N GLY A 3 -9.99 -11.09 3.59
CA GLY A 3 -9.16 -10.25 4.43
C GLY A 3 -7.99 -9.63 3.68
N VAL A 4 -7.39 -8.59 4.25
CA VAL A 4 -6.21 -7.91 3.73
C VAL A 4 -5.07 -8.01 4.73
N ILE A 5 -3.87 -8.32 4.25
CA ILE A 5 -2.63 -8.11 4.99
C ILE A 5 -1.77 -7.13 4.21
N ASP A 6 -1.39 -6.03 4.84
CA ASP A 6 -0.44 -5.06 4.33
C ASP A 6 0.92 -5.26 5.02
N LYS A 7 1.96 -5.53 4.24
CA LYS A 7 3.31 -5.84 4.71
C LYS A 7 4.16 -4.58 4.82
N LYS A 8 4.93 -4.44 5.89
CA LYS A 8 5.88 -3.33 6.08
C LYS A 8 7.22 -3.82 6.59
N SER A 9 8.27 -3.25 6.05
CA SER A 9 9.63 -3.37 6.56
C SER A 9 9.98 -2.09 7.32
N GLY A 10 9.86 -2.08 8.65
CA GLY A 10 10.18 -0.91 9.46
C GLY A 10 9.27 -0.73 10.67
N ASN A 11 9.24 0.49 11.19
CA ASN A 11 8.51 0.85 12.40
C ASN A 11 7.01 1.14 12.15
N ASP A 12 6.23 1.06 13.23
CA ASP A 12 4.81 1.39 13.22
C ASP A 12 4.59 2.86 12.83
N SER A 13 3.62 3.12 11.94
CA SER A 13 3.21 4.46 11.55
C SER A 13 1.68 4.62 11.69
N PRO A 14 1.16 5.75 12.17
CA PRO A 14 -0.28 5.94 12.43
C PRO A 14 -1.17 6.04 11.18
N ASP A 15 -0.60 6.27 9.99
CA ASP A 15 -1.34 6.33 8.71
C ASP A 15 -1.78 4.95 8.18
N ILE A 16 -1.28 3.91 8.80
CA ILE A 16 -1.39 2.51 8.41
C ILE A 16 -2.84 2.05 8.31
N ASP A 17 -3.66 2.41 9.29
CA ASP A 17 -5.06 2.01 9.36
C ASP A 17 -5.88 2.63 8.22
N LEU A 18 -5.55 3.86 7.83
CA LEU A 18 -6.16 4.54 6.70
C LEU A 18 -5.80 3.86 5.38
N GLN A 19 -4.54 3.43 5.23
CA GLN A 19 -4.06 2.71 4.05
C GLN A 19 -4.78 1.37 3.90
N VAL A 20 -4.81 0.55 4.94
CA VAL A 20 -5.51 -0.75 4.95
C VAL A 20 -7.00 -0.56 4.63
N SER A 21 -7.64 0.47 5.19
CA SER A 21 -9.06 0.74 4.93
C SER A 21 -9.33 1.09 3.48
N GLY A 22 -8.44 1.85 2.82
CA GLY A 22 -8.51 2.10 1.38
C GLY A 22 -8.36 0.82 0.55
N TYR A 23 -7.48 -0.09 0.95
CA TYR A 23 -7.31 -1.38 0.29
C TYR A 23 -8.51 -2.31 0.47
N VAL A 24 -9.13 -2.31 1.66
CA VAL A 24 -10.38 -3.06 1.91
C VAL A 24 -11.50 -2.55 1.01
N GLU A 25 -11.60 -1.24 0.79
CA GLU A 25 -12.58 -0.66 -0.12
C GLU A 25 -12.33 -1.07 -1.58
N LEU A 26 -11.06 -1.09 -2.03
CA LEU A 26 -10.68 -1.61 -3.33
C LEU A 26 -11.04 -3.08 -3.49
N LEU A 27 -10.81 -3.89 -2.45
CA LEU A 27 -11.14 -5.31 -2.51
C LEU A 27 -12.65 -5.58 -2.59
N ARG A 28 -13.48 -4.67 -2.02
CA ARG A 28 -14.95 -4.76 -2.05
C ARG A 28 -15.55 -4.32 -3.37
N ASN A 29 -15.09 -3.20 -3.89
CA ASN A 29 -15.77 -2.44 -4.94
C ASN A 29 -14.85 -2.12 -6.12
N GLY A 30 -13.60 -2.57 -6.10
CA GLY A 30 -12.62 -2.34 -7.15
C GLY A 30 -12.70 -3.37 -8.28
N THR A 31 -12.06 -3.02 -9.38
CA THR A 31 -11.88 -3.88 -10.55
C THR A 31 -10.47 -3.71 -11.10
N PRO A 32 -9.87 -4.73 -11.72
CA PRO A 32 -8.63 -4.58 -12.48
C PRO A 32 -8.85 -4.08 -13.92
N GLU A 33 -10.09 -4.04 -14.41
CA GLU A 33 -10.40 -3.73 -15.80
C GLU A 33 -9.94 -2.34 -16.22
N GLY A 34 -9.16 -2.28 -17.31
CA GLY A 34 -8.64 -1.04 -17.86
C GLY A 34 -7.55 -0.35 -17.03
N LEU A 35 -7.13 -0.98 -15.91
CA LEU A 35 -6.05 -0.47 -15.07
C LEU A 35 -4.69 -0.83 -15.67
N THR A 36 -3.81 0.17 -15.76
CA THR A 36 -2.37 -0.03 -16.00
C THR A 36 -1.56 0.58 -14.88
N PHE A 37 -0.38 0.03 -14.64
CA PHE A 37 0.53 0.50 -13.60
C PHE A 37 1.96 0.60 -14.17
N ASP A 38 2.51 1.79 -14.09
CA ASP A 38 3.91 2.07 -14.36
C ASP A 38 4.72 1.82 -13.08
N GLU A 39 5.52 0.76 -13.07
CA GLU A 39 6.32 0.35 -11.90
C GLU A 39 7.45 1.32 -11.61
N GLU A 40 8.07 1.92 -12.62
CA GLU A 40 9.19 2.85 -12.47
C GLU A 40 8.75 4.15 -11.79
N HIS A 41 7.61 4.70 -12.20
CA HIS A 41 7.09 5.98 -11.70
C HIS A 41 6.01 5.83 -10.64
N HIS A 42 5.58 4.60 -10.32
CA HIS A 42 4.46 4.30 -9.43
C HIS A 42 3.15 5.02 -9.82
N ILE A 43 2.85 5.05 -11.13
CA ILE A 43 1.69 5.74 -11.69
C ILE A 43 0.63 4.74 -12.12
N PHE A 44 -0.59 4.94 -11.60
CA PHE A 44 -1.77 4.22 -12.06
C PHE A 44 -2.50 5.02 -13.15
N THR A 45 -2.90 4.34 -14.24
CA THR A 45 -3.80 4.93 -15.23
C THR A 45 -4.98 4.03 -15.53
N VAL A 46 -6.12 4.63 -15.83
CA VAL A 46 -7.32 3.95 -16.30
C VAL A 46 -7.77 4.62 -17.60
N ASN A 47 -7.82 3.86 -18.69
CA ASN A 47 -8.15 4.40 -20.03
C ASN A 47 -7.32 5.65 -20.37
N GLY A 48 -6.00 5.61 -20.11
CA GLY A 48 -5.05 6.69 -20.37
C GLY A 48 -5.12 7.89 -19.40
N LYS A 49 -5.98 7.86 -18.38
CA LYS A 49 -6.07 8.93 -17.36
C LYS A 49 -5.41 8.50 -16.07
N VAL A 50 -4.51 9.34 -15.56
CA VAL A 50 -3.86 9.13 -14.27
C VAL A 50 -4.88 9.21 -13.15
N ILE A 51 -4.83 8.25 -12.23
CA ILE A 51 -5.63 8.22 -11.01
C ILE A 51 -4.72 8.11 -9.78
N PRO A 52 -5.09 8.73 -8.63
CA PRO A 52 -4.27 8.66 -7.43
C PRO A 52 -4.30 7.25 -6.82
N SER A 53 -3.19 6.83 -6.23
CA SER A 53 -3.16 5.65 -5.36
C SER A 53 -3.62 5.99 -3.95
N VAL A 54 -3.94 4.98 -3.15
CA VAL A 54 -4.21 5.12 -1.70
C VAL A 54 -3.08 5.91 -1.03
N THR A 55 -1.83 5.50 -1.26
CA THR A 55 -0.65 6.16 -0.67
C THR A 55 -0.44 7.58 -1.20
N THR A 56 -0.76 7.85 -2.46
CA THR A 56 -0.72 9.21 -3.03
C THR A 56 -1.71 10.14 -2.32
N VAL A 57 -2.93 9.67 -2.07
CA VAL A 57 -3.93 10.44 -1.33
C VAL A 57 -3.44 10.80 0.06
N LEU A 58 -2.95 9.81 0.81
CA LEU A 58 -2.47 10.01 2.18
C LEU A 58 -1.27 10.96 2.23
N LYS A 59 -0.29 10.81 1.33
CA LYS A 59 0.87 11.71 1.23
C LYS A 59 0.47 13.15 0.92
N ARG A 60 -0.37 13.38 -0.09
CA ARG A 60 -0.82 14.73 -0.49
C ARG A 60 -1.65 15.43 0.59
N MET A 61 -2.28 14.67 1.45
CA MET A 61 -3.07 15.20 2.56
C MET A 61 -2.28 15.35 3.86
N GLY A 62 -0.97 15.02 3.85
CA GLY A 62 -0.12 15.06 5.05
C GLY A 62 -0.51 14.01 6.10
N MET A 63 -1.20 12.93 5.67
CA MET A 63 -1.64 11.83 6.52
C MET A 63 -0.69 10.63 6.49
N ALA A 64 0.35 10.67 5.67
CA ALA A 64 1.44 9.71 5.66
C ALA A 64 2.73 10.41 6.07
N PRO A 65 3.68 9.71 6.73
CA PRO A 65 4.97 10.28 7.06
C PRO A 65 5.71 10.77 5.82
N ASP A 66 6.42 11.88 5.97
CA ASP A 66 7.34 12.35 4.95
C ASP A 66 8.66 11.57 5.08
N TYR A 67 8.96 10.79 4.05
CA TYR A 67 10.21 10.03 3.94
C TYR A 67 11.18 10.65 2.92
N SER A 68 10.98 11.91 2.49
CA SER A 68 11.82 12.58 1.49
C SER A 68 13.28 12.74 1.91
N PHE A 69 13.54 12.73 3.22
CA PHE A 69 14.88 12.82 3.82
C PHE A 69 15.52 11.44 4.10
N VAL A 70 14.80 10.35 3.85
CA VAL A 70 15.27 8.98 4.10
C VAL A 70 16.03 8.49 2.86
N ASP A 71 17.15 7.79 3.07
CA ASP A 71 17.93 7.20 1.98
C ASP A 71 17.03 6.33 1.09
N PRO A 72 17.03 6.56 -0.24
CA PRO A 72 16.25 5.77 -1.22
C PRO A 72 16.44 4.27 -1.12
N TRP A 73 17.58 3.82 -0.60
CA TRP A 73 17.86 2.41 -0.31
C TRP A 73 16.76 1.75 0.54
N TYR A 74 16.21 2.44 1.54
CA TYR A 74 15.16 1.86 2.38
C TYR A 74 13.88 1.55 1.61
N ALA A 75 13.51 2.40 0.65
CA ALA A 75 12.37 2.14 -0.23
C ALA A 75 12.66 0.96 -1.16
N GLN A 76 13.85 0.91 -1.76
CA GLN A 76 14.28 -0.17 -2.63
C GLN A 76 14.37 -1.51 -1.88
N ARG A 77 14.92 -1.51 -0.65
CA ARG A 77 14.93 -2.67 0.23
C ARG A 77 13.51 -3.18 0.50
N GLY A 78 12.57 -2.28 0.76
CA GLY A 78 11.15 -2.64 0.91
C GLY A 78 10.60 -3.39 -0.30
N THR A 79 10.88 -2.89 -1.50
CA THR A 79 10.49 -3.54 -2.76
C THR A 79 11.08 -4.94 -2.89
N TYR A 80 12.37 -5.12 -2.56
CA TYR A 80 13.01 -6.44 -2.58
C TYR A 80 12.40 -7.41 -1.57
N ILE A 81 12.05 -6.94 -0.37
CA ILE A 81 11.38 -7.77 0.65
C ILE A 81 10.00 -8.22 0.15
N HIS A 82 9.20 -7.31 -0.43
CA HIS A 82 7.91 -7.66 -1.02
C HIS A 82 8.08 -8.73 -2.11
N LYS A 83 9.04 -8.54 -3.01
CA LYS A 83 9.30 -9.50 -4.08
C LYS A 83 9.77 -10.85 -3.57
N ALA A 84 10.68 -10.87 -2.61
CA ALA A 84 11.18 -12.11 -2.01
C ALA A 84 10.04 -12.88 -1.30
N THR A 85 9.17 -12.18 -0.55
CA THR A 85 8.03 -12.83 0.12
C THR A 85 6.98 -13.34 -0.86
N GLU A 86 6.77 -12.66 -2.00
CA GLU A 86 5.92 -13.13 -3.10
C GLU A 86 6.49 -14.43 -3.71
N LEU A 87 7.78 -14.43 -4.04
CA LEU A 87 8.46 -15.62 -4.60
C LEU A 87 8.42 -16.80 -3.63
N TRP A 88 8.56 -16.53 -2.32
CA TRP A 88 8.47 -17.59 -1.32
C TRP A 88 7.07 -18.21 -1.25
N GLU A 89 6.00 -17.42 -1.25
CA GLU A 89 4.61 -17.93 -1.28
C GLU A 89 4.33 -18.75 -2.54
N ASN A 90 4.96 -18.40 -3.67
CA ASN A 90 4.84 -19.13 -4.94
C ASN A 90 5.75 -20.37 -5.00
N GLY A 91 6.60 -20.61 -3.97
CA GLY A 91 7.56 -21.73 -3.96
C GLY A 91 8.69 -21.60 -4.98
N THR A 92 9.01 -20.37 -5.42
CA THR A 92 10.02 -20.09 -6.45
C THR A 92 11.18 -19.23 -5.95
N LEU A 93 11.23 -18.94 -4.65
CA LEU A 93 12.35 -18.20 -4.06
C LEU A 93 13.60 -19.06 -4.04
N ASP A 94 14.68 -18.58 -4.62
CA ASP A 94 16.02 -19.10 -4.42
C ASP A 94 16.60 -18.51 -3.13
N GLU A 95 16.56 -19.28 -2.06
CA GLU A 95 16.98 -18.82 -0.72
C GLU A 95 18.49 -18.57 -0.63
N ASP A 96 19.28 -19.31 -1.40
CA ASP A 96 20.74 -19.17 -1.41
C ASP A 96 21.20 -17.86 -2.09
N SER A 97 20.32 -17.26 -2.92
CA SER A 97 20.58 -15.99 -3.59
C SER A 97 20.13 -14.76 -2.78
N LEU A 98 19.54 -14.94 -1.59
CA LEU A 98 19.05 -13.82 -0.79
C LEU A 98 20.20 -12.93 -0.29
N ASP A 99 20.07 -11.63 -0.55
CA ASP A 99 20.95 -10.63 0.03
C ASP A 99 20.77 -10.58 1.56
N SER A 100 21.90 -10.50 2.28
CA SER A 100 21.91 -10.41 3.75
C SER A 100 21.11 -9.21 4.29
N ALA A 101 20.98 -8.12 3.51
CA ALA A 101 20.22 -6.95 3.87
C ALA A 101 18.69 -7.19 3.93
N ILE A 102 18.20 -8.29 3.34
CA ILE A 102 16.77 -8.63 3.33
C ILE A 102 16.46 -9.99 3.96
N SER A 103 17.46 -10.87 4.13
CA SER A 103 17.26 -12.24 4.63
C SER A 103 16.50 -12.28 5.96
N GLY A 104 16.86 -11.46 6.94
CA GLY A 104 16.18 -11.41 8.22
C GLY A 104 14.70 -10.99 8.12
N TYR A 105 14.34 -10.13 7.17
CA TYR A 105 12.93 -9.78 6.91
C TYR A 105 12.15 -10.93 6.29
N VAL A 106 12.79 -11.71 5.41
CA VAL A 106 12.19 -12.92 4.83
C VAL A 106 12.01 -13.99 5.91
N ASP A 107 12.97 -14.15 6.83
CA ASP A 107 12.85 -15.05 7.98
C ASP A 107 11.70 -14.63 8.91
N ALA A 108 11.56 -13.32 9.17
CA ALA A 108 10.44 -12.76 9.92
C ALA A 108 9.09 -13.09 9.24
N TYR A 109 9.03 -12.99 7.91
CA TYR A 109 7.85 -13.35 7.13
C TYR A 109 7.52 -14.84 7.27
N LYS A 110 8.49 -15.73 7.06
CA LYS A 110 8.34 -17.19 7.23
C LYS A 110 7.88 -17.54 8.64
N ALA A 111 8.43 -16.90 9.68
CA ALA A 111 8.00 -17.09 11.06
C ALA A 111 6.54 -16.69 11.23
N CYS A 112 6.12 -15.54 10.73
CA CYS A 112 4.73 -15.11 10.77
C CYS A 112 3.80 -16.10 10.05
N ARG A 113 4.19 -16.59 8.87
CA ARG A 113 3.38 -17.56 8.10
C ARG A 113 3.22 -18.90 8.81
N ARG A 114 4.26 -19.34 9.52
CA ARG A 114 4.21 -20.56 10.36
C ARG A 114 3.28 -20.39 11.56
N ASP A 115 3.39 -19.25 12.25
CA ASP A 115 2.65 -18.99 13.49
C ASP A 115 1.20 -18.54 13.21
N PHE A 116 0.95 -17.97 12.03
CA PHE A 116 -0.36 -17.51 11.55
C PHE A 116 -0.68 -18.11 10.17
N PRO A 117 -1.10 -19.38 10.12
CA PRO A 117 -1.28 -20.15 8.89
C PRO A 117 -2.60 -19.83 8.18
N VAL A 118 -2.77 -18.61 7.70
CA VAL A 118 -3.93 -18.22 6.87
C VAL A 118 -3.73 -18.63 5.42
N LYS A 119 -4.82 -18.93 4.72
CA LYS A 119 -4.78 -19.21 3.28
C LYS A 119 -4.69 -17.91 2.50
N VAL A 120 -3.62 -17.76 1.74
CA VAL A 120 -3.44 -16.66 0.79
C VAL A 120 -4.22 -16.97 -0.48
N ILE A 121 -5.03 -16.03 -0.96
CA ILE A 121 -5.86 -16.16 -2.17
C ILE A 121 -5.48 -15.13 -3.24
N GLY A 122 -4.58 -14.20 -2.95
CA GLY A 122 -4.02 -13.25 -3.89
C GLY A 122 -2.84 -12.49 -3.29
N GLN A 123 -1.89 -12.10 -4.14
CA GLN A 123 -0.73 -11.28 -3.79
C GLN A 123 -0.54 -10.18 -4.81
N GLU A 124 -0.04 -9.01 -4.39
CA GLU A 124 0.22 -7.84 -5.21
C GLU A 124 -0.98 -7.50 -6.13
N VAL A 125 -2.20 -7.61 -5.54
CA VAL A 125 -3.45 -7.46 -6.27
C VAL A 125 -3.70 -6.01 -6.63
N ARG A 126 -3.67 -5.69 -7.92
CA ARG A 126 -3.86 -4.34 -8.46
C ARG A 126 -5.32 -4.09 -8.77
N LEU A 127 -5.92 -3.10 -8.10
CA LEU A 127 -7.32 -2.73 -8.27
C LEU A 127 -7.49 -1.22 -8.33
N TRP A 128 -8.57 -0.77 -8.99
CA TRP A 128 -9.02 0.62 -8.92
C TRP A 128 -10.53 0.68 -8.65
N HIS A 129 -10.95 1.76 -7.98
CA HIS A 129 -12.36 1.94 -7.63
C HIS A 129 -13.09 2.71 -8.74
N PRO A 130 -14.08 2.11 -9.44
CA PRO A 130 -14.70 2.71 -10.62
C PRO A 130 -15.55 3.98 -10.31
N VAL A 131 -16.05 4.12 -9.09
CA VAL A 131 -16.79 5.30 -8.66
C VAL A 131 -15.85 6.32 -8.01
N LEU A 132 -15.09 5.92 -7.02
CA LEU A 132 -14.21 6.80 -6.25
C LEU A 132 -12.90 7.15 -6.96
N LYS A 133 -12.57 6.51 -8.11
CA LYS A 133 -11.43 6.84 -8.98
C LYS A 133 -10.09 6.94 -8.23
N PHE A 134 -9.76 5.94 -7.43
CA PHE A 134 -8.44 5.74 -6.85
C PHE A 134 -8.00 4.30 -7.05
N ALA A 135 -6.72 4.02 -6.94
CA ALA A 135 -6.13 2.70 -7.15
C ALA A 135 -5.20 2.28 -6.00
N GLY A 136 -4.76 1.04 -6.04
CA GLY A 136 -3.76 0.53 -5.11
C GLY A 136 -3.31 -0.87 -5.46
N ILE A 137 -2.22 -1.28 -4.82
CA ILE A 137 -1.72 -2.64 -4.81
C ILE A 137 -1.95 -3.19 -3.41
N ILE A 138 -2.65 -4.30 -3.31
CA ILE A 138 -2.91 -4.99 -2.04
C ILE A 138 -1.85 -6.08 -1.91
N ASP A 139 -0.98 -5.97 -0.93
CA ASP A 139 0.16 -6.88 -0.76
C ASP A 139 -0.27 -8.34 -0.65
N MET A 140 -1.32 -8.61 0.13
CA MET A 140 -1.82 -9.96 0.33
C MET A 140 -3.32 -9.97 0.62
N VAL A 141 -4.04 -10.79 -0.09
CA VAL A 141 -5.46 -11.11 0.14
C VAL A 141 -5.55 -12.50 0.75
N ILE A 142 -6.26 -12.64 1.86
CA ILE A 142 -6.40 -13.88 2.62
C ILE A 142 -7.86 -14.33 2.71
N GLU A 143 -8.06 -15.63 2.89
CA GLU A 143 -9.37 -16.18 3.24
C GLU A 143 -9.75 -15.75 4.65
N GLY A 144 -10.98 -15.28 4.84
CA GLY A 144 -11.48 -14.73 6.11
C GLY A 144 -11.84 -13.25 5.97
N ASN A 145 -12.32 -12.63 7.06
CA ASN A 145 -12.86 -11.26 7.05
C ASN A 145 -12.09 -10.28 7.93
N LYS A 146 -10.93 -10.69 8.44
CA LYS A 146 -10.07 -9.85 9.26
C LYS A 146 -8.98 -9.20 8.42
N HIS A 147 -8.53 -8.05 8.87
CA HIS A 147 -7.53 -7.25 8.19
C HIS A 147 -6.36 -7.00 9.11
N TYR A 148 -5.14 -7.09 8.59
CA TYR A 148 -3.93 -7.05 9.38
C TYR A 148 -2.88 -6.14 8.78
N LYS A 149 -2.01 -5.66 9.66
CA LYS A 149 -0.72 -5.09 9.33
C LYS A 149 0.37 -6.02 9.83
N MET A 150 1.26 -6.38 8.94
CA MET A 150 2.43 -7.21 9.23
C MET A 150 3.69 -6.36 9.19
N PHE A 151 4.36 -6.22 10.33
CA PHE A 151 5.65 -5.55 10.43
C PHE A 151 6.76 -6.59 10.49
N LEU A 152 7.63 -6.56 9.50
CA LEU A 152 8.79 -7.44 9.40
C LEU A 152 10.03 -6.69 9.90
N ARG A 153 10.90 -7.37 10.65
CA ARG A 153 12.13 -6.81 11.22
C ARG A 153 13.34 -7.57 10.73
N GLU A 154 14.45 -6.86 10.64
CA GLU A 154 15.74 -7.38 10.18
C GLU A 154 16.27 -8.54 11.04
N ASN A 155 15.94 -8.57 12.33
CA ASN A 155 16.36 -9.62 13.25
C ASN A 155 15.52 -10.90 13.18
N GLY A 156 14.73 -11.10 12.14
CA GLY A 156 13.90 -12.29 11.96
C GLY A 156 12.62 -12.31 12.78
N THR A 157 12.29 -11.23 13.49
CA THR A 157 11.03 -11.13 14.25
C THR A 157 9.96 -10.36 13.50
N TYR A 158 8.71 -10.61 13.83
CA TYR A 158 7.57 -9.90 13.24
C TYR A 158 6.61 -9.37 14.30
N LYS A 159 5.74 -8.46 13.91
CA LYS A 159 4.56 -8.03 14.65
C LYS A 159 3.36 -8.07 13.72
N LEU A 160 2.28 -8.73 14.12
CA LEU A 160 1.02 -8.76 13.41
C LEU A 160 -0.02 -7.99 14.22
N VAL A 161 -0.66 -6.99 13.60
CA VAL A 161 -1.66 -6.12 14.23
C VAL A 161 -2.96 -6.24 13.47
N GLU A 162 -4.04 -6.61 14.15
CA GLU A 162 -5.39 -6.60 13.58
C GLU A 162 -5.92 -5.17 13.51
N ILE A 163 -6.51 -4.80 12.37
CA ILE A 163 -7.12 -3.49 12.13
C ILE A 163 -8.63 -3.63 12.26
N GLU A 164 -9.18 -3.15 13.36
CA GLU A 164 -10.59 -3.35 13.70
C GLU A 164 -11.53 -2.25 13.17
N GLN A 165 -11.09 -0.98 13.20
CA GLN A 165 -11.93 0.18 12.89
C GLN A 165 -11.98 0.55 11.39
N ILE A 166 -12.05 -0.44 10.51
CA ILE A 166 -11.98 -0.25 9.05
C ILE A 166 -12.99 0.80 8.56
N ARG A 167 -14.23 0.78 9.03
CA ARG A 167 -15.28 1.70 8.56
C ARG A 167 -14.98 3.15 8.96
N SER A 168 -14.50 3.38 10.18
CA SER A 168 -14.13 4.72 10.66
C SER A 168 -12.96 5.26 9.86
N HIS A 169 -11.91 4.47 9.69
CA HIS A 169 -10.73 4.83 8.93
C HIS A 169 -11.05 5.06 7.43
N LEU A 170 -11.94 4.26 6.84
CA LEU A 170 -12.40 4.44 5.46
C LEU A 170 -13.09 5.80 5.28
N ASN A 171 -13.93 6.23 6.22
CA ASN A 171 -14.58 7.53 6.15
C ASN A 171 -13.55 8.67 6.17
N VAL A 172 -12.49 8.55 6.97
CA VAL A 172 -11.37 9.52 6.98
C VAL A 172 -10.64 9.50 5.64
N PHE A 173 -10.32 8.34 5.09
CA PHE A 173 -9.68 8.21 3.78
C PHE A 173 -10.51 8.84 2.65
N ILE A 174 -11.83 8.56 2.60
CA ILE A 174 -12.72 9.14 1.59
C ILE A 174 -12.81 10.65 1.74
N SER A 175 -12.83 11.17 2.97
CA SER A 175 -12.80 12.62 3.22
C SER A 175 -11.50 13.24 2.71
N ALA A 176 -10.35 12.61 2.94
CA ALA A 176 -9.06 13.03 2.44
C ALA A 176 -9.04 13.07 0.89
N LEU A 177 -9.54 12.02 0.24
CA LEU A 177 -9.66 11.94 -1.21
C LEU A 177 -10.54 13.09 -1.78
N ASN A 178 -11.65 13.39 -1.13
CA ASN A 178 -12.54 14.48 -1.55
C ASN A 178 -11.88 15.85 -1.39
N VAL A 179 -11.20 16.11 -0.27
CA VAL A 179 -10.46 17.37 -0.05
C VAL A 179 -9.32 17.52 -1.04
N MET A 180 -8.57 16.46 -1.32
CA MET A 180 -7.51 16.47 -2.33
C MET A 180 -8.04 16.92 -3.70
N ARG A 181 -9.15 16.34 -4.15
CA ARG A 181 -9.79 16.70 -5.42
C ARG A 181 -10.31 18.10 -5.46
N TRP A 182 -10.94 18.53 -4.37
CA TRP A 182 -11.42 19.89 -4.26
C TRP A 182 -10.27 20.89 -4.41
N ARG A 183 -9.11 20.64 -3.76
CA ARG A 183 -7.89 21.45 -3.92
C ARG A 183 -7.40 21.44 -5.37
N GLU A 184 -7.32 20.28 -6.02
CA GLU A 184 -6.90 20.18 -7.42
C GLU A 184 -7.80 20.95 -8.39
N GLN A 185 -9.07 21.03 -8.13
CA GLN A 185 -10.03 21.74 -8.96
C GLN A 185 -10.03 23.26 -8.72
N ASN A 186 -9.88 23.70 -7.47
CA ASN A 186 -10.09 25.08 -7.08
C ASN A 186 -8.81 25.88 -6.88
N MET A 187 -7.67 25.23 -6.54
CA MET A 187 -6.41 25.94 -6.28
C MET A 187 -5.49 26.07 -7.50
N LYS A 188 -5.80 25.42 -8.63
CA LYS A 188 -5.09 25.64 -9.92
C LYS A 188 -5.22 27.08 -10.45
N GLY A 189 -6.19 27.85 -9.96
CA GLY A 189 -6.38 29.26 -10.33
C GLY A 189 -5.48 30.24 -9.59
N GLU A 190 -5.04 29.94 -8.38
CA GLU A 190 -4.27 30.90 -7.56
C GLU A 190 -2.81 31.04 -8.00
N GLN A 191 -2.19 29.99 -8.53
CA GLN A 191 -0.82 30.09 -9.06
C GLN A 191 -0.74 30.93 -10.35
N ASN A 192 -1.84 31.04 -11.13
CA ASN A 192 -1.89 31.91 -12.31
C ASN A 192 -2.19 33.37 -12.00
N VAL A 193 -2.66 33.71 -10.81
CA VAL A 193 -2.94 35.09 -10.41
C VAL A 193 -1.69 35.76 -9.87
N LEU A 194 -0.84 35.05 -9.12
CA LEU A 194 0.41 35.58 -8.58
C LEU A 194 1.47 35.81 -9.63
N SER A 195 1.49 35.05 -10.73
CA SER A 195 2.41 35.26 -11.86
C SER A 195 2.01 36.37 -12.83
N ARG A 196 0.88 37.08 -12.59
CA ARG A 196 0.43 38.23 -13.39
C ARG A 196 0.63 39.57 -12.69
N VAL A 197 1.23 39.57 -11.50
CA VAL A 197 1.46 40.79 -10.68
C VAL A 197 2.95 41.13 -10.60
N GLU A 198 3.82 40.41 -11.27
CA GLU A 198 5.21 40.78 -11.60
C GLU A 198 5.29 41.19 -13.09
#